data_747acc7c91981ec87910b7723dbcb556
#
_entry.id   747acc7c91981ec87910b7723dbcb556
#
_cell.length_a   1.000
_cell.length_b   1.000
_cell.length_c   1.000
_cell.angle_alpha   90.00
_cell.angle_beta   90.00
_cell.angle_gamma   90.00
#
_symmetry.space_group_name_H-M   'P 1'
#
loop_
_entity.id
_entity.type
_entity.pdbx_description
1 polymer ?
#
loop_
_entity_poly.entity_id
_entity_poly.type
_entity_poly.pdbx_seq_one_letter_code
_entity_poly.pdbx_strand_id
1 'polypeptide(L)'
;VSAIDLDRAVETFAASTDLTVGIEEEFSILDPGTLDLAPRFEELRDAAALVDPTLHEHITGELISSEIEIISGAGVDLADALRRQRERRRALFALAGARGAELGATGTHPWADYREQPVIDTEHYHRVEEGLKYVAWRNNTFSLHVHVGVRDIDRAVRVCDRMRALLPLLLAVSANSPFLDGRLAGLHSARTQTFTRSFPRCGVPYTFGGWPAFRRYIELLIATHSIIEFTQVWWSVRPHFSYGTVEVRICDVQPTAGESDALVGLIVACVAQVLLELDAGDRSEPLAGYLIEENMWRAIRHGLDGRMIDFAAGDEYPSAEIVERLLSWSA
;
A
#
# COMPACT_ATOMS: atom_id res chain seq x y z
N VAL A 1 9.31 2.61 22.79
CA VAL A 1 8.11 2.35 21.96
C VAL A 1 7.00 3.21 22.52
N SER A 2 6.50 4.18 21.75
CA SER A 2 5.32 4.96 22.14
C SER A 2 4.13 3.98 22.18
N ALA A 3 3.45 3.88 23.32
CA ALA A 3 2.22 3.09 23.42
C ALA A 3 1.23 3.59 22.35
N ILE A 4 0.45 2.67 21.76
CA ILE A 4 -0.61 3.04 20.81
C ILE A 4 -1.63 3.91 21.57
N ASP A 5 -1.71 5.18 21.18
CA ASP A 5 -2.61 6.17 21.79
C ASP A 5 -3.84 6.36 20.89
N LEU A 6 -4.93 5.71 21.26
CA LEU A 6 -6.18 5.74 20.49
C LEU A 6 -6.93 7.08 20.64
N ASP A 7 -6.71 7.80 21.72
CA ASP A 7 -7.34 9.11 21.90
C ASP A 7 -6.61 10.17 21.04
N ARG A 8 -5.29 10.09 20.97
CA ARG A 8 -4.50 10.89 20.02
C ARG A 8 -4.86 10.60 18.56
N ALA A 9 -5.16 9.34 18.23
CA ALA A 9 -5.65 9.00 16.89
C ALA A 9 -6.96 9.74 16.57
N VAL A 10 -7.91 9.80 17.51
CA VAL A 10 -9.16 10.58 17.35
C VAL A 10 -8.85 12.05 17.10
N GLU A 11 -7.93 12.65 17.88
CA GLU A 11 -7.51 14.06 17.71
C GLU A 11 -6.87 14.29 16.33
N THR A 12 -6.00 13.36 15.89
CA THR A 12 -5.33 13.44 14.58
C THR A 12 -6.36 13.46 13.44
N PHE A 13 -7.35 12.57 13.48
CA PHE A 13 -8.41 12.55 12.48
C PHE A 13 -9.34 13.77 12.57
N ALA A 14 -9.60 14.29 13.76
CA ALA A 14 -10.39 15.52 13.92
C ALA A 14 -9.68 16.76 13.32
N ALA A 15 -8.33 16.76 13.32
CA ALA A 15 -7.50 17.81 12.73
C ALA A 15 -7.24 17.60 11.24
N SER A 16 -7.56 16.42 10.69
CA SER A 16 -7.34 16.11 9.28
C SER A 16 -8.21 16.93 8.34
N THR A 17 -7.79 17.05 7.10
CA THR A 17 -8.53 17.71 6.02
C THR A 17 -8.87 16.68 4.95
N ASP A 18 -10.14 16.64 4.55
CA ASP A 18 -10.60 15.72 3.50
C ASP A 18 -9.84 15.97 2.19
N LEU A 19 -9.49 14.87 1.53
CA LEU A 19 -8.85 14.83 0.21
C LEU A 19 -7.47 15.49 0.13
N THR A 20 -6.78 15.71 1.25
CA THR A 20 -5.32 15.82 1.21
C THR A 20 -4.73 14.48 0.81
N VAL A 21 -3.62 14.45 0.09
CA VAL A 21 -3.07 13.22 -0.51
C VAL A 21 -1.61 13.02 -0.12
N GLY A 22 -1.28 11.80 0.28
CA GLY A 22 0.09 11.30 0.45
C GLY A 22 0.33 10.10 -0.46
N ILE A 23 1.55 9.97 -0.99
CA ILE A 23 1.94 8.88 -1.89
C ILE A 23 3.25 8.30 -1.39
N GLU A 24 3.35 6.98 -1.34
CA GLU A 24 4.54 6.21 -1.03
C GLU A 24 4.81 5.25 -2.19
N GLU A 25 6.04 5.21 -2.70
CA GLU A 25 6.46 4.25 -3.73
C GLU A 25 7.73 3.55 -3.27
N GLU A 26 7.71 2.23 -3.30
CA GLU A 26 8.82 1.35 -2.95
C GLU A 26 9.52 0.86 -4.22
N PHE A 27 10.86 0.89 -4.22
CA PHE A 27 11.67 0.43 -5.34
C PHE A 27 12.74 -0.54 -4.86
N SER A 28 12.99 -1.58 -5.66
CA SER A 28 14.17 -2.42 -5.46
C SER A 28 15.43 -1.70 -5.90
N ILE A 29 16.51 -1.83 -5.11
CA ILE A 29 17.84 -1.33 -5.47
C ILE A 29 18.58 -2.48 -6.17
N LEU A 30 19.10 -2.22 -7.36
CA LEU A 30 19.67 -3.23 -8.25
C LEU A 30 21.14 -2.94 -8.57
N ASP A 31 21.93 -4.00 -8.70
CA ASP A 31 23.23 -3.94 -9.36
C ASP A 31 23.04 -3.74 -10.87
N PRO A 32 23.67 -2.73 -11.51
CA PRO A 32 23.42 -2.41 -12.92
C PRO A 32 23.96 -3.46 -13.90
N GLY A 33 24.87 -4.34 -13.48
CA GLY A 33 25.47 -5.37 -14.33
C GLY A 33 24.70 -6.68 -14.32
N THR A 34 24.14 -7.07 -13.18
CA THR A 34 23.43 -8.33 -12.99
C THR A 34 21.92 -8.17 -12.85
N LEU A 35 21.47 -7.00 -12.44
CA LEU A 35 20.11 -6.66 -12.01
C LEU A 35 19.66 -7.46 -10.78
N ASP A 36 20.60 -8.03 -10.01
CA ASP A 36 20.31 -8.62 -8.71
C ASP A 36 20.03 -7.54 -7.67
N LEU A 37 19.31 -7.90 -6.61
CA LEU A 37 19.08 -7.00 -5.48
C LEU A 37 20.43 -6.61 -4.82
N ALA A 38 20.60 -5.32 -4.60
CA ALA A 38 21.80 -4.74 -4.00
C ALA A 38 21.47 -4.05 -2.66
N PRO A 39 22.04 -4.49 -1.52
CA PRO A 39 21.75 -3.92 -0.21
C PRO A 39 22.48 -2.57 -0.02
N ARG A 40 21.97 -1.50 -0.62
CA ARG A 40 22.60 -0.18 -0.68
C ARG A 40 21.72 0.96 -0.17
N PHE A 41 20.65 0.65 0.58
CA PHE A 41 19.74 1.66 1.11
C PHE A 41 20.48 2.75 1.90
N GLU A 42 21.32 2.36 2.87
CA GLU A 42 22.03 3.31 3.75
C GLU A 42 22.97 4.22 2.94
N GLU A 43 23.66 3.66 1.94
CA GLU A 43 24.53 4.42 1.04
C GLU A 43 23.73 5.48 0.24
N LEU A 44 22.60 5.10 -0.34
CA LEU A 44 21.77 6.03 -1.12
C LEU A 44 21.14 7.11 -0.24
N ARG A 45 20.63 6.73 0.94
CA ARG A 45 20.10 7.68 1.92
C ARG A 45 21.17 8.69 2.37
N ASP A 46 22.35 8.23 2.73
CA ASP A 46 23.45 9.09 3.18
C ASP A 46 23.96 9.98 2.03
N ALA A 47 23.96 9.46 0.80
CA ALA A 47 24.27 10.24 -0.38
C ALA A 47 23.21 11.35 -0.64
N ALA A 48 21.92 11.06 -0.45
CA ALA A 48 20.87 12.07 -0.54
C ALA A 48 21.08 13.19 0.48
N ALA A 49 21.45 12.88 1.73
CA ALA A 49 21.73 13.87 2.77
C ALA A 49 22.81 14.88 2.36
N LEU A 50 23.77 14.46 1.53
CA LEU A 50 24.86 15.30 1.08
C LEU A 50 24.54 16.17 -0.14
N VAL A 51 23.66 15.70 -1.04
CA VAL A 51 23.45 16.34 -2.34
C VAL A 51 22.05 16.93 -2.52
N ASP A 52 21.06 16.40 -1.83
CA ASP A 52 19.67 16.84 -1.88
C ASP A 52 18.98 16.60 -0.52
N PRO A 53 19.13 17.52 0.46
CA PRO A 53 18.50 17.38 1.77
C PRO A 53 16.95 17.23 1.69
N THR A 54 16.31 17.84 0.70
CA THR A 54 14.87 17.71 0.52
C THR A 54 14.49 16.28 0.13
N LEU A 55 15.24 15.65 -0.78
CA LEU A 55 15.04 14.24 -1.11
C LEU A 55 15.31 13.34 0.10
N HIS A 56 16.39 13.62 0.87
CA HIS A 56 16.74 12.84 2.05
C HIS A 56 15.61 12.78 3.09
N GLU A 57 14.92 13.90 3.34
CA GLU A 57 13.77 13.96 4.26
C GLU A 57 12.56 13.12 3.80
N HIS A 58 12.58 12.66 2.56
CA HIS A 58 11.47 11.93 1.92
C HIS A 58 11.87 10.54 1.41
N ILE A 59 13.08 10.10 1.77
CA ILE A 59 13.53 8.72 1.60
C ILE A 59 13.35 8.00 2.94
N THR A 60 12.73 6.84 2.90
CA THR A 60 12.64 5.95 4.05
C THR A 60 13.09 4.54 3.67
N GLY A 61 13.54 3.78 4.65
CA GLY A 61 13.86 2.37 4.48
C GLY A 61 12.67 1.54 4.91
N GLU A 62 12.56 0.41 4.28
CA GLU A 62 11.67 -0.66 4.67
C GLU A 62 12.46 -1.77 5.38
N LEU A 63 11.96 -3.01 5.40
CA LEU A 63 12.59 -4.09 6.17
C LEU A 63 13.99 -4.47 5.65
N ILE A 64 14.20 -4.48 4.33
CA ILE A 64 15.43 -4.96 3.70
C ILE A 64 16.27 -3.83 3.10
N SER A 65 17.63 -3.94 3.22
CA SER A 65 18.55 -2.91 2.71
C SER A 65 18.63 -2.83 1.18
N SER A 66 17.98 -3.73 0.46
CA SER A 66 17.84 -3.70 -1.00
C SER A 66 16.55 -3.06 -1.49
N GLU A 67 15.87 -2.33 -0.60
CA GLU A 67 14.64 -1.58 -0.85
C GLU A 67 14.80 -0.12 -0.45
N ILE A 68 14.16 0.77 -1.19
CA ILE A 68 14.12 2.19 -0.90
C ILE A 68 12.73 2.74 -1.23
N GLU A 69 12.16 3.46 -0.28
CA GLU A 69 10.86 4.10 -0.42
C GLU A 69 11.01 5.62 -0.55
N ILE A 70 10.17 6.23 -1.38
CA ILE A 70 9.98 7.68 -1.41
C ILE A 70 8.56 8.05 -1.03
N ILE A 71 8.43 9.10 -0.22
CA ILE A 71 7.16 9.63 0.22
C ILE A 71 6.92 11.04 -0.32
N SER A 72 5.72 11.34 -0.81
CA SER A 72 5.37 12.69 -1.28
C SER A 72 5.25 13.71 -0.14
N GLY A 73 5.12 13.25 1.10
CA GLY A 73 4.57 14.04 2.20
C GLY A 73 3.12 14.44 1.94
N ALA A 74 2.53 15.19 2.84
CA ALA A 74 1.14 15.63 2.69
C ALA A 74 1.00 16.71 1.61
N GLY A 75 0.40 16.36 0.47
CA GLY A 75 -0.06 17.30 -0.54
C GLY A 75 -1.39 17.92 -0.14
N VAL A 76 -1.58 19.19 -0.44
CA VAL A 76 -2.85 19.89 -0.14
C VAL A 76 -4.01 19.37 -0.98
N ASP A 77 -3.70 18.80 -2.12
CA ASP A 77 -4.63 18.13 -3.05
C ASP A 77 -3.88 17.08 -3.90
N LEU A 78 -4.61 16.40 -4.77
CA LEU A 78 -4.08 15.41 -5.69
C LEU A 78 -2.97 15.99 -6.60
N ALA A 79 -3.19 17.16 -7.18
CA ALA A 79 -2.25 17.77 -8.13
C ALA A 79 -0.90 18.10 -7.47
N ASP A 80 -0.92 18.64 -6.25
CA ASP A 80 0.28 18.93 -5.46
C ASP A 80 1.02 17.63 -5.07
N ALA A 81 0.30 16.61 -4.60
CA ALA A 81 0.90 15.32 -4.27
C ALA A 81 1.59 14.65 -5.46
N LEU A 82 0.92 14.59 -6.62
CA LEU A 82 1.48 14.02 -7.85
C LEU A 82 2.72 14.78 -8.33
N ARG A 83 2.68 16.11 -8.29
CA ARG A 83 3.84 16.94 -8.66
C ARG A 83 5.04 16.62 -7.77
N ARG A 84 4.86 16.62 -6.45
CA ARG A 84 5.91 16.31 -5.47
C ARG A 84 6.47 14.91 -5.67
N GLN A 85 5.60 13.91 -5.86
CA GLN A 85 6.04 12.52 -6.05
C GLN A 85 6.86 12.34 -7.33
N ARG A 86 6.43 12.95 -8.45
CA ARG A 86 7.20 12.94 -9.71
C ARG A 86 8.57 13.58 -9.58
N GLU A 87 8.67 14.71 -8.86
CA GLU A 87 9.92 15.39 -8.61
C GLU A 87 10.88 14.49 -7.81
N ARG A 88 10.38 13.88 -6.73
CA ARG A 88 11.18 12.98 -5.87
C ARG A 88 11.58 11.70 -6.57
N ARG A 89 10.65 11.06 -7.28
CA ARG A 89 10.96 9.87 -8.09
C ARG A 89 12.07 10.16 -9.09
N ARG A 90 12.00 11.28 -9.82
CA ARG A 90 13.05 11.70 -10.75
C ARG A 90 14.39 11.93 -10.04
N ALA A 91 14.38 12.61 -8.89
CA ALA A 91 15.58 12.90 -8.12
C ALA A 91 16.21 11.60 -7.56
N LEU A 92 15.40 10.66 -7.03
CA LEU A 92 15.89 9.38 -6.52
C LEU A 92 16.52 8.52 -7.63
N PHE A 93 15.88 8.41 -8.79
CA PHE A 93 16.43 7.66 -9.93
C PHE A 93 17.74 8.27 -10.44
N ALA A 94 17.83 9.61 -10.50
CA ALA A 94 19.06 10.30 -10.86
C ALA A 94 20.18 10.08 -9.82
N LEU A 95 19.85 10.11 -8.53
CA LEU A 95 20.79 9.83 -7.45
C LEU A 95 21.33 8.39 -7.54
N ALA A 96 20.44 7.41 -7.68
CA ALA A 96 20.83 6.00 -7.81
C ALA A 96 21.76 5.78 -9.00
N GLY A 97 21.42 6.29 -10.19
CA GLY A 97 22.28 6.21 -11.38
C GLY A 97 23.62 6.89 -11.21
N ALA A 98 23.70 8.08 -10.56
CA ALA A 98 24.94 8.75 -10.23
C ALA A 98 25.82 7.98 -9.23
N ARG A 99 25.25 7.07 -8.47
CA ARG A 99 25.94 6.17 -7.52
C ARG A 99 26.18 4.78 -8.10
N GLY A 100 25.90 4.54 -9.38
CA GLY A 100 26.09 3.24 -10.02
C GLY A 100 25.14 2.18 -9.46
N ALA A 101 23.88 2.54 -9.22
CA ALA A 101 22.79 1.65 -8.91
C ALA A 101 21.65 1.87 -9.89
N GLU A 102 20.84 0.85 -10.14
CA GLU A 102 19.56 0.96 -10.85
C GLU A 102 18.41 0.78 -9.86
N LEU A 103 17.21 1.24 -10.24
CA LEU A 103 16.02 1.03 -9.44
C LEU A 103 14.97 0.26 -10.24
N GLY A 104 14.47 -0.82 -9.64
CA GLY A 104 13.42 -1.65 -10.21
C GLY A 104 12.05 -1.26 -9.66
N ALA A 105 11.05 -1.19 -10.55
CA ALA A 105 9.67 -0.88 -10.20
C ALA A 105 8.75 -2.04 -10.59
N THR A 106 8.88 -3.16 -9.88
CA THR A 106 8.03 -4.36 -10.00
C THR A 106 7.60 -4.80 -8.61
N GLY A 107 6.40 -5.34 -8.46
CA GLY A 107 5.88 -5.73 -7.14
C GLY A 107 6.67 -6.85 -6.45
N THR A 108 7.46 -7.64 -7.21
CA THR A 108 8.42 -8.63 -6.71
C THR A 108 9.66 -8.62 -7.59
N HIS A 109 10.84 -8.89 -7.00
CA HIS A 109 12.02 -9.14 -7.82
C HIS A 109 11.89 -10.50 -8.51
N PRO A 110 12.17 -10.62 -9.84
CA PRO A 110 11.88 -11.83 -10.60
C PRO A 110 12.59 -13.10 -10.13
N TRP A 111 13.81 -12.99 -9.59
CA TRP A 111 14.63 -14.16 -9.22
C TRP A 111 15.40 -14.04 -7.90
N ALA A 112 15.33 -12.92 -7.19
CA ALA A 112 16.08 -12.74 -5.94
C ALA A 112 15.65 -13.75 -4.87
N ASP A 113 16.63 -14.35 -4.22
CA ASP A 113 16.40 -15.19 -3.06
C ASP A 113 16.15 -14.30 -1.82
N TYR A 114 14.95 -14.36 -1.28
CA TYR A 114 14.57 -13.61 -0.07
C TYR A 114 15.42 -13.94 1.15
N ARG A 115 16.04 -15.13 1.20
CA ARG A 115 16.91 -15.59 2.32
C ARG A 115 18.26 -14.88 2.35
N GLU A 116 18.65 -14.25 1.25
CA GLU A 116 19.92 -13.55 1.08
C GLU A 116 19.80 -12.03 1.31
N GLN A 117 18.58 -11.53 1.59
CA GLN A 117 18.36 -10.10 1.77
C GLN A 117 18.63 -9.68 3.22
N PRO A 118 19.61 -8.81 3.46
CA PRO A 118 19.89 -8.31 4.80
C PRO A 118 18.79 -7.34 5.26
N VAL A 119 18.40 -7.49 6.52
CA VAL A 119 17.49 -6.56 7.20
C VAL A 119 18.27 -5.30 7.55
N ILE A 120 17.65 -4.12 7.42
CA ILE A 120 18.24 -2.84 7.84
C ILE A 120 18.55 -2.89 9.33
N ASP A 121 19.80 -2.53 9.71
CA ASP A 121 20.32 -2.62 11.08
C ASP A 121 19.72 -1.52 11.99
N THR A 122 18.44 -1.71 12.35
CA THR A 122 17.76 -0.88 13.35
C THR A 122 17.03 -1.75 14.37
N GLU A 123 16.92 -1.26 15.61
CA GLU A 123 16.18 -1.95 16.67
C GLU A 123 14.71 -2.24 16.26
N HIS A 124 14.11 -1.34 15.48
CA HIS A 124 12.74 -1.51 14.99
C HIS A 124 12.62 -2.73 14.07
N TYR A 125 13.44 -2.82 13.03
CA TYR A 125 13.36 -3.91 12.07
C TYR A 125 13.80 -5.25 12.64
N HIS A 126 14.78 -5.27 13.55
CA HIS A 126 15.13 -6.48 14.29
C HIS A 126 13.98 -6.99 15.15
N ARG A 127 13.17 -6.11 15.76
CA ARG A 127 11.96 -6.52 16.47
C ARG A 127 10.90 -7.09 15.52
N VAL A 128 10.72 -6.50 14.33
CA VAL A 128 9.80 -7.03 13.31
C VAL A 128 10.25 -8.41 12.86
N GLU A 129 11.53 -8.57 12.54
CA GLU A 129 12.13 -9.85 12.16
C GLU A 129 11.97 -10.90 13.26
N GLU A 130 12.28 -10.56 14.51
CA GLU A 130 12.15 -11.46 15.64
C GLU A 130 10.70 -11.91 15.86
N GLY A 131 9.74 -11.00 15.69
CA GLY A 131 8.31 -11.26 15.87
C GLY A 131 7.67 -12.08 14.75
N LEU A 132 8.17 -11.97 13.53
CA LEU A 132 7.58 -12.57 12.33
C LEU A 132 8.42 -13.71 11.73
N LYS A 133 9.74 -13.76 11.99
CA LYS A 133 10.67 -14.81 11.49
C LYS A 133 10.53 -15.02 9.98
N TYR A 134 10.20 -16.24 9.54
CA TYR A 134 10.03 -16.60 8.14
C TYR A 134 9.13 -15.63 7.37
N VAL A 135 8.10 -15.09 8.00
CA VAL A 135 7.17 -14.15 7.36
C VAL A 135 7.88 -12.82 7.02
N ALA A 136 8.70 -12.30 7.95
CA ALA A 136 9.49 -11.10 7.70
C ALA A 136 10.48 -11.30 6.55
N TRP A 137 11.18 -12.43 6.50
CA TRP A 137 12.15 -12.71 5.43
C TRP A 137 11.50 -12.74 4.03
N ARG A 138 10.21 -13.12 3.94
CA ARG A 138 9.45 -13.10 2.67
C ARG A 138 9.03 -11.71 2.22
N ASN A 139 9.34 -10.65 2.97
CA ASN A 139 9.03 -9.27 2.61
C ASN A 139 10.07 -8.66 1.67
N ASN A 140 10.20 -9.24 0.48
CA ASN A 140 10.92 -8.69 -0.67
C ASN A 140 9.90 -8.29 -1.75
N THR A 141 8.96 -7.44 -1.36
CA THR A 141 7.81 -7.03 -2.18
C THR A 141 7.68 -5.52 -2.17
N PHE A 142 7.36 -4.92 -3.31
CA PHE A 142 7.38 -3.48 -3.52
C PHE A 142 6.01 -2.95 -3.92
N SER A 143 5.57 -1.88 -3.30
CA SER A 143 4.20 -1.37 -3.41
C SER A 143 4.10 0.11 -3.77
N LEU A 144 2.88 0.49 -4.13
CA LEU A 144 2.40 1.85 -4.17
C LEU A 144 1.32 1.99 -3.08
N HIS A 145 1.53 2.89 -2.12
CA HIS A 145 0.55 3.24 -1.11
C HIS A 145 -0.01 4.64 -1.35
N VAL A 146 -1.30 4.80 -1.09
CA VAL A 146 -1.97 6.08 -1.26
C VAL A 146 -2.74 6.43 0.01
N HIS A 147 -2.38 7.56 0.60
CA HIS A 147 -3.05 8.15 1.74
C HIS A 147 -4.01 9.22 1.28
N VAL A 148 -5.26 9.13 1.71
CA VAL A 148 -6.27 10.15 1.46
C VAL A 148 -6.79 10.68 2.79
N GLY A 149 -6.63 11.97 3.04
CA GLY A 149 -7.11 12.63 4.24
C GLY A 149 -8.62 12.46 4.39
N VAL A 150 -9.05 12.07 5.60
CA VAL A 150 -10.47 11.94 5.95
C VAL A 150 -10.65 12.52 7.34
N ARG A 151 -11.43 13.58 7.43
CA ARG A 151 -11.77 14.16 8.72
C ARG A 151 -12.77 13.28 9.45
N ASP A 152 -12.52 13.02 10.76
CA ASP A 152 -13.30 12.13 11.61
C ASP A 152 -12.94 10.64 11.44
N ILE A 153 -12.54 10.03 12.56
CA ILE A 153 -12.06 8.63 12.58
C ILE A 153 -13.19 7.60 12.36
N ASP A 154 -14.42 7.89 12.80
CA ASP A 154 -15.56 6.99 12.54
C ASP A 154 -15.89 6.96 11.05
N ARG A 155 -15.83 8.13 10.40
CA ARG A 155 -16.01 8.28 8.96
C ARG A 155 -14.89 7.55 8.20
N ALA A 156 -13.63 7.66 8.63
CA ALA A 156 -12.50 6.95 8.03
C ALA A 156 -12.65 5.43 8.12
N VAL A 157 -13.10 4.89 9.25
CA VAL A 157 -13.37 3.45 9.39
C VAL A 157 -14.48 3.01 8.43
N ARG A 158 -15.56 3.79 8.28
CA ARG A 158 -16.66 3.49 7.33
C ARG A 158 -16.18 3.56 5.88
N VAL A 159 -15.29 4.50 5.54
CA VAL A 159 -14.64 4.55 4.22
C VAL A 159 -13.85 3.27 3.99
N CYS A 160 -13.04 2.83 4.95
CA CYS A 160 -12.33 1.55 4.83
C CYS A 160 -13.28 0.37 4.61
N ASP A 161 -14.39 0.31 5.35
CA ASP A 161 -15.41 -0.75 5.18
C ASP A 161 -15.97 -0.81 3.75
N ARG A 162 -16.15 0.35 3.09
CA ARG A 162 -16.63 0.43 1.70
C ARG A 162 -15.54 0.13 0.68
N MET A 163 -14.35 0.68 0.88
CA MET A 163 -13.21 0.48 -0.02
C MET A 163 -12.81 -1.00 -0.16
N ARG A 164 -13.12 -1.85 0.83
CA ARG A 164 -12.85 -3.30 0.76
C ARG A 164 -13.35 -3.95 -0.53
N ALA A 165 -14.54 -3.59 -0.99
CA ALA A 165 -15.14 -4.16 -2.20
C ALA A 165 -14.39 -3.73 -3.48
N LEU A 166 -13.66 -2.63 -3.44
CA LEU A 166 -12.90 -2.09 -4.57
C LEU A 166 -11.47 -2.64 -4.66
N LEU A 167 -10.95 -3.23 -3.58
CA LEU A 167 -9.57 -3.75 -3.53
C LEU A 167 -9.23 -4.72 -4.68
N PRO A 168 -10.11 -5.68 -5.06
CA PRO A 168 -9.82 -6.55 -6.20
C PRO A 168 -9.67 -5.81 -7.52
N LEU A 169 -10.44 -4.73 -7.73
CA LEU A 169 -10.40 -3.93 -8.95
C LEU A 169 -9.12 -3.09 -9.02
N LEU A 170 -8.76 -2.45 -7.90
CA LEU A 170 -7.51 -1.71 -7.77
C LEU A 170 -6.30 -2.63 -7.99
N LEU A 171 -6.35 -3.85 -7.43
CA LEU A 171 -5.30 -4.84 -7.67
C LEU A 171 -5.23 -5.27 -9.14
N ALA A 172 -6.36 -5.53 -9.79
CA ALA A 172 -6.36 -5.96 -11.18
C ALA A 172 -5.74 -4.92 -12.12
N VAL A 173 -5.95 -3.62 -11.83
CA VAL A 173 -5.36 -2.50 -12.60
C VAL A 173 -3.87 -2.33 -12.29
N SER A 174 -3.43 -2.61 -11.05
CA SER A 174 -2.07 -2.34 -10.59
C SER A 174 -1.14 -3.55 -10.61
N ALA A 175 -1.63 -4.76 -10.93
CA ALA A 175 -0.84 -5.98 -10.87
C ALA A 175 0.41 -5.92 -11.76
N ASN A 176 1.59 -5.99 -11.15
CA ASN A 176 2.90 -5.82 -11.79
C ASN A 176 3.97 -6.73 -11.16
N SER A 177 3.61 -7.97 -10.84
CA SER A 177 4.55 -8.94 -10.26
C SER A 177 4.31 -10.38 -10.75
N PRO A 178 4.48 -10.64 -12.08
CA PRO A 178 4.22 -11.96 -12.65
C PRO A 178 5.33 -12.98 -12.41
N PHE A 179 6.51 -12.55 -11.96
CA PHE A 179 7.67 -13.42 -11.74
C PHE A 179 8.01 -13.51 -10.26
N LEU A 180 8.38 -14.72 -9.82
CA LEU A 180 8.83 -14.99 -8.46
C LEU A 180 9.71 -16.25 -8.45
N ASP A 181 10.76 -16.27 -7.62
CA ASP A 181 11.67 -17.41 -7.44
C ASP A 181 12.25 -17.93 -8.78
N GLY A 182 12.62 -17.02 -9.68
CA GLY A 182 13.27 -17.33 -10.96
C GLY A 182 12.34 -17.91 -12.04
N ARG A 183 11.03 -17.74 -11.90
CA ARG A 183 10.05 -18.28 -12.86
C ARG A 183 8.82 -17.42 -13.03
N LEU A 184 8.12 -17.59 -14.13
CA LEU A 184 6.77 -17.07 -14.30
C LEU A 184 5.84 -17.77 -13.28
N ALA A 185 5.31 -16.99 -12.32
CA ALA A 185 4.48 -17.53 -11.24
C ALA A 185 3.09 -17.99 -11.70
N GLY A 186 2.67 -17.56 -12.90
CA GLY A 186 1.32 -17.76 -13.40
C GLY A 186 0.29 -16.89 -12.69
N LEU A 187 0.74 -15.86 -11.96
CA LEU A 187 -0.06 -14.84 -11.29
C LEU A 187 0.23 -13.48 -11.94
N HIS A 188 -0.72 -12.55 -11.91
CA HIS A 188 -0.48 -11.17 -12.29
C HIS A 188 0.11 -10.36 -11.12
N SER A 189 -0.27 -10.70 -9.87
CA SER A 189 0.36 -10.18 -8.66
C SER A 189 0.83 -11.30 -7.72
N ALA A 190 2.06 -11.75 -7.89
CA ALA A 190 2.74 -12.64 -6.94
C ALA A 190 2.99 -11.93 -5.60
N ARG A 191 3.24 -10.61 -5.62
CA ARG A 191 3.38 -9.76 -4.42
C ARG A 191 2.17 -9.95 -3.49
N THR A 192 0.96 -9.71 -4.00
CA THR A 192 -0.24 -9.80 -3.19
C THR A 192 -0.41 -11.19 -2.59
N GLN A 193 -0.19 -12.26 -3.37
CA GLN A 193 -0.27 -13.62 -2.85
C GLN A 193 0.77 -13.88 -1.75
N THR A 194 2.01 -13.43 -1.93
CA THR A 194 3.10 -13.62 -0.97
C THR A 194 2.85 -12.84 0.31
N PHE A 195 2.57 -11.55 0.19
CA PHE A 195 2.40 -10.64 1.33
C PHE A 195 1.10 -10.91 2.10
N THR A 196 -0.05 -10.88 1.43
CA THR A 196 -1.35 -10.96 2.11
C THR A 196 -1.66 -12.30 2.74
N ARG A 197 -1.04 -13.38 2.27
CA ARG A 197 -1.23 -14.74 2.84
C ARG A 197 -0.19 -15.11 3.88
N SER A 198 0.89 -14.38 3.97
CA SER A 198 1.96 -14.63 4.95
C SER A 198 1.82 -13.79 6.20
N PHE A 199 1.55 -12.48 6.04
CA PHE A 199 1.49 -11.56 7.17
C PHE A 199 0.19 -11.68 7.96
N PRO A 200 0.24 -11.64 9.31
CA PRO A 200 -0.96 -11.59 10.14
C PRO A 200 -1.68 -10.24 9.93
N ARG A 201 -3.01 -10.23 10.04
CA ARG A 201 -3.83 -9.00 9.89
C ARG A 201 -3.52 -8.25 8.59
N CYS A 202 -3.39 -8.99 7.49
CA CYS A 202 -3.10 -8.50 6.15
C CYS A 202 -4.25 -8.84 5.17
N GLY A 203 -4.24 -8.24 3.98
CA GLY A 203 -5.27 -8.45 2.96
C GLY A 203 -6.56 -7.67 3.23
N VAL A 204 -7.70 -8.25 2.90
CA VAL A 204 -9.02 -7.61 3.05
C VAL A 204 -9.36 -7.47 4.55
N PRO A 205 -9.58 -6.24 5.06
CA PRO A 205 -9.93 -6.05 6.48
C PRO A 205 -11.30 -6.59 6.82
N TYR A 206 -11.56 -6.79 8.10
CA TYR A 206 -12.92 -7.03 8.61
C TYR A 206 -13.78 -5.77 8.48
N THR A 207 -15.10 -5.94 8.52
CA THR A 207 -16.06 -4.84 8.60
C THR A 207 -16.30 -4.47 10.05
N PHE A 208 -16.20 -3.19 10.37
CA PHE A 208 -16.37 -2.69 11.73
C PHE A 208 -17.62 -1.81 11.92
N GLY A 209 -18.16 -1.24 10.85
CA GLY A 209 -19.33 -0.34 10.91
C GLY A 209 -19.06 1.01 11.56
N GLY A 210 -17.84 1.27 12.04
CA GLY A 210 -17.40 2.54 12.63
C GLY A 210 -16.36 2.37 13.74
N TRP A 211 -15.93 3.53 14.26
CA TRP A 211 -14.84 3.62 15.24
C TRP A 211 -15.06 2.81 16.53
N PRO A 212 -16.23 2.76 17.17
CA PRO A 212 -16.37 2.04 18.44
C PRO A 212 -16.05 0.56 18.36
N ALA A 213 -16.40 -0.11 17.27
CA ALA A 213 -16.07 -1.53 17.08
C ALA A 213 -14.60 -1.72 16.69
N PHE A 214 -14.07 -0.86 15.82
CA PHE A 214 -12.67 -0.85 15.44
C PHE A 214 -11.76 -0.62 16.66
N ARG A 215 -12.07 0.38 17.49
CA ARG A 215 -11.36 0.68 18.73
C ARG A 215 -11.28 -0.54 19.65
N ARG A 216 -12.43 -1.19 19.93
CA ARG A 216 -12.46 -2.41 20.77
C ARG A 216 -11.55 -3.52 20.24
N TYR A 217 -11.49 -3.70 18.92
CA TYR A 217 -10.61 -4.67 18.32
C TYR A 217 -9.12 -4.32 18.52
N ILE A 218 -8.73 -3.07 18.31
CA ILE A 218 -7.35 -2.62 18.52
C ILE A 218 -6.98 -2.71 20.02
N GLU A 219 -7.87 -2.29 20.93
CA GLU A 219 -7.69 -2.45 22.38
C GLU A 219 -7.46 -3.92 22.78
N LEU A 220 -8.18 -4.86 22.17
CA LEU A 220 -7.97 -6.30 22.37
C LEU A 220 -6.58 -6.72 21.92
N LEU A 221 -6.14 -6.31 20.73
CA LEU A 221 -4.82 -6.66 20.20
C LEU A 221 -3.69 -6.11 21.09
N ILE A 222 -3.84 -4.90 21.61
CA ILE A 222 -2.90 -4.28 22.55
C ILE A 222 -2.88 -5.09 23.87
N ALA A 223 -4.05 -5.33 24.45
CA ALA A 223 -4.19 -6.02 25.75
C ALA A 223 -3.67 -7.46 25.73
N THR A 224 -3.70 -8.09 24.56
CA THR A 224 -3.20 -9.47 24.35
C THR A 224 -1.77 -9.50 23.80
N HIS A 225 -1.09 -8.37 23.72
CA HIS A 225 0.26 -8.23 23.15
C HIS A 225 0.40 -8.79 21.72
N SER A 226 -0.71 -8.81 20.97
CA SER A 226 -0.75 -9.23 19.56
C SER A 226 -0.12 -8.20 18.63
N ILE A 227 -0.11 -6.92 19.04
CA ILE A 227 0.58 -5.81 18.39
C ILE A 227 1.24 -4.92 19.46
N ILE A 228 2.36 -4.30 19.10
CA ILE A 228 3.05 -3.29 19.91
C ILE A 228 2.97 -1.90 19.30
N GLU A 229 2.66 -1.84 18.00
CA GLU A 229 2.44 -0.61 17.23
C GLU A 229 1.33 -0.82 16.21
N PHE A 230 0.64 0.24 15.84
CA PHE A 230 -0.51 0.15 14.93
C PHE A 230 -0.10 -0.23 13.50
N THR A 231 1.11 0.08 13.09
CA THR A 231 1.68 -0.30 11.78
C THR A 231 1.68 -1.81 11.56
N GLN A 232 1.64 -2.63 12.63
CA GLN A 232 1.50 -4.09 12.57
C GLN A 232 0.09 -4.59 12.17
N VAL A 233 -0.81 -3.68 11.79
CA VAL A 233 -2.08 -3.97 11.13
C VAL A 233 -1.88 -3.70 9.63
N TRP A 234 -1.52 -4.73 8.87
CA TRP A 234 -1.11 -4.65 7.46
C TRP A 234 -2.26 -4.78 6.44
N TRP A 235 -3.48 -4.50 6.84
CA TRP A 235 -4.61 -4.56 5.91
C TRP A 235 -4.40 -3.72 4.64
N SER A 236 -4.93 -4.21 3.53
CA SER A 236 -4.81 -3.56 2.21
C SER A 236 -5.54 -2.22 2.09
N VAL A 237 -6.42 -1.91 3.03
CA VAL A 237 -6.95 -0.56 3.31
C VAL A 237 -7.14 -0.42 4.81
N ARG A 238 -6.67 0.70 5.38
CA ARG A 238 -6.76 0.96 6.83
C ARG A 238 -6.86 2.45 7.16
N PRO A 239 -7.45 2.83 8.30
CA PRO A 239 -7.25 4.18 8.83
C PRO A 239 -5.80 4.30 9.33
N HIS A 240 -5.07 5.34 8.95
CA HIS A 240 -3.68 5.56 9.40
C HIS A 240 -3.65 6.60 10.53
N PHE A 241 -3.35 6.15 11.76
CA PHE A 241 -3.50 6.95 12.99
C PHE A 241 -2.59 8.16 13.08
N SER A 242 -1.37 8.07 12.55
CA SER A 242 -0.42 9.18 12.63
C SER A 242 -0.71 10.31 11.63
N TYR A 243 -1.44 10.02 10.54
CA TYR A 243 -1.66 10.98 9.46
C TYR A 243 -3.12 11.43 9.32
N GLY A 244 -4.07 10.76 9.99
CA GLY A 244 -5.50 11.07 9.84
C GLY A 244 -6.01 10.78 8.43
N THR A 245 -5.57 9.68 7.83
CA THR A 245 -5.87 9.31 6.44
C THR A 245 -6.48 7.92 6.36
N VAL A 246 -7.19 7.65 5.28
CA VAL A 246 -7.41 6.29 4.77
C VAL A 246 -6.24 5.94 3.87
N GLU A 247 -5.56 4.86 4.17
CA GLU A 247 -4.39 4.34 3.44
C GLU A 247 -4.78 3.12 2.62
N VAL A 248 -4.60 3.18 1.30
CA VAL A 248 -4.78 2.06 0.37
C VAL A 248 -3.42 1.48 0.00
N ARG A 249 -3.21 0.18 0.25
CA ARG A 249 -1.91 -0.52 0.20
C ARG A 249 -1.85 -1.67 -0.80
N ILE A 250 -2.95 -1.97 -1.47
CA ILE A 250 -3.09 -3.20 -2.28
C ILE A 250 -2.24 -3.19 -3.56
N CYS A 251 -1.88 -2.01 -4.07
CA CYS A 251 -1.28 -1.87 -5.38
C CYS A 251 0.19 -2.29 -5.41
N ASP A 252 0.59 -3.03 -6.44
CA ASP A 252 1.99 -3.20 -6.78
C ASP A 252 2.58 -1.84 -7.25
N VAL A 253 3.88 -1.61 -7.03
CA VAL A 253 4.54 -0.42 -7.58
C VAL A 253 4.48 -0.43 -9.10
N GLN A 254 4.39 0.76 -9.72
CA GLN A 254 4.19 0.89 -11.17
C GLN A 254 5.47 1.24 -11.92
N PRO A 255 5.67 0.70 -13.13
CA PRO A 255 6.88 0.91 -13.93
C PRO A 255 7.13 2.39 -14.25
N THR A 256 6.09 3.15 -14.53
CA THR A 256 6.20 4.56 -14.91
C THR A 256 5.48 5.48 -13.94
N ALA A 257 5.96 6.72 -13.84
CA ALA A 257 5.29 7.75 -13.05
C ALA A 257 3.87 8.06 -13.57
N GLY A 258 3.63 7.91 -14.87
CA GLY A 258 2.29 8.13 -15.45
C GLY A 258 1.27 7.07 -15.01
N GLU A 259 1.70 5.81 -14.90
CA GLU A 259 0.86 4.73 -14.38
C GLU A 259 0.60 4.89 -12.89
N SER A 260 1.65 5.25 -12.09
CA SER A 260 1.47 5.61 -10.68
C SER A 260 0.46 6.73 -10.51
N ASP A 261 0.58 7.81 -11.28
CA ASP A 261 -0.33 8.95 -11.21
C ASP A 261 -1.79 8.57 -11.53
N ALA A 262 -1.99 7.73 -12.54
CA ALA A 262 -3.33 7.27 -12.92
C ALA A 262 -3.97 6.43 -11.79
N LEU A 263 -3.19 5.54 -11.16
CA LEU A 263 -3.66 4.74 -10.01
C LEU A 263 -3.96 5.60 -8.78
N VAL A 264 -3.07 6.54 -8.45
CA VAL A 264 -3.29 7.49 -7.35
C VAL A 264 -4.59 8.27 -7.60
N GLY A 265 -4.78 8.79 -8.83
CA GLY A 265 -6.01 9.49 -9.22
C GLY A 265 -7.26 8.64 -9.04
N LEU A 266 -7.23 7.38 -9.49
CA LEU A 266 -8.33 6.44 -9.34
C LEU A 266 -8.64 6.17 -7.86
N ILE A 267 -7.63 5.92 -7.02
CA ILE A 267 -7.81 5.66 -5.58
C ILE A 267 -8.44 6.88 -4.89
N VAL A 268 -7.92 8.09 -5.17
CA VAL A 268 -8.47 9.34 -4.59
C VAL A 268 -9.92 9.54 -5.03
N ALA A 269 -10.24 9.31 -6.30
CA ALA A 269 -11.60 9.41 -6.83
C ALA A 269 -12.54 8.40 -6.15
N CYS A 270 -12.11 7.15 -5.97
CA CYS A 270 -12.88 6.13 -5.24
C CYS A 270 -13.16 6.55 -3.78
N VAL A 271 -12.15 7.04 -3.06
CA VAL A 271 -12.34 7.51 -1.67
C VAL A 271 -13.28 8.72 -1.64
N ALA A 272 -13.13 9.67 -2.57
CA ALA A 272 -14.01 10.84 -2.67
C ALA A 272 -15.46 10.44 -2.93
N GLN A 273 -15.71 9.51 -3.85
CA GLN A 273 -17.04 9.03 -4.15
C GLN A 273 -17.67 8.31 -2.93
N VAL A 274 -16.91 7.46 -2.24
CA VAL A 274 -17.37 6.80 -1.01
C VAL A 274 -17.72 7.84 0.06
N LEU A 275 -16.92 8.90 0.23
CA LEU A 275 -17.20 9.99 1.15
C LEU A 275 -18.52 10.71 0.80
N LEU A 276 -18.74 11.01 -0.48
CA LEU A 276 -19.98 11.63 -0.95
C LEU A 276 -21.21 10.76 -0.66
N GLU A 277 -21.12 9.45 -0.89
CA GLU A 277 -22.22 8.51 -0.61
C GLU A 277 -22.53 8.41 0.89
N LEU A 278 -21.49 8.32 1.73
CA LEU A 278 -21.65 8.29 3.19
C LEU A 278 -22.28 9.59 3.71
N ASP A 279 -21.84 10.74 3.20
CA ASP A 279 -22.36 12.06 3.58
C ASP A 279 -23.80 12.28 3.08
N ALA A 280 -24.17 11.67 1.95
CA ALA A 280 -25.54 11.61 1.46
C ALA A 280 -26.44 10.65 2.28
N GLY A 281 -25.88 9.94 3.25
CA GLY A 281 -26.62 9.06 4.15
C GLY A 281 -26.75 7.61 3.67
N ASP A 282 -25.94 7.17 2.72
CA ASP A 282 -25.92 5.76 2.32
C ASP A 282 -25.56 4.85 3.50
N ARG A 283 -26.44 3.88 3.77
CA ARG A 283 -26.32 2.86 4.83
C ARG A 283 -26.27 1.44 4.28
N SER A 284 -25.93 1.29 3.00
CA SER A 284 -25.82 -0.03 2.38
C SER A 284 -24.83 -0.90 3.17
N GLU A 285 -25.18 -2.15 3.36
CA GLU A 285 -24.30 -3.11 4.05
C GLU A 285 -23.03 -3.37 3.23
N PRO A 286 -21.83 -3.30 3.85
CA PRO A 286 -20.59 -3.65 3.17
C PRO A 286 -20.61 -5.10 2.69
N LEU A 287 -20.03 -5.34 1.51
CA LEU A 287 -19.92 -6.68 0.93
C LEU A 287 -19.19 -7.63 1.87
N ALA A 288 -19.69 -8.86 2.00
CA ALA A 288 -19.09 -9.88 2.84
C ALA A 288 -17.66 -10.23 2.39
N GLY A 289 -16.74 -10.38 3.34
CA GLY A 289 -15.31 -10.59 3.05
C GLY A 289 -15.04 -11.81 2.17
N TYR A 290 -15.76 -12.92 2.38
CA TYR A 290 -15.58 -14.14 1.59
C TYR A 290 -15.95 -13.94 0.09
N LEU A 291 -16.88 -13.05 -0.22
CA LEU A 291 -17.20 -12.68 -1.61
C LEU A 291 -16.08 -11.83 -2.21
N ILE A 292 -15.56 -10.87 -1.46
CA ILE A 292 -14.42 -10.04 -1.91
C ILE A 292 -13.20 -10.91 -2.20
N GLU A 293 -12.93 -11.92 -1.37
CA GLU A 293 -11.81 -12.86 -1.54
C GLU A 293 -11.89 -13.68 -2.84
N GLU A 294 -13.10 -14.00 -3.35
CA GLU A 294 -13.26 -14.64 -4.66
C GLU A 294 -12.76 -13.72 -5.80
N ASN A 295 -13.14 -12.45 -5.79
CA ASN A 295 -12.64 -11.49 -6.77
C ASN A 295 -11.17 -11.14 -6.53
N MET A 296 -10.70 -11.16 -5.28
CA MET A 296 -9.28 -10.97 -4.96
C MET A 296 -8.42 -12.06 -5.60
N TRP A 297 -8.83 -13.33 -5.50
CA TRP A 297 -8.13 -14.41 -6.18
C TRP A 297 -8.12 -14.24 -7.70
N ARG A 298 -9.25 -13.84 -8.29
CA ARG A 298 -9.35 -13.58 -9.73
C ARG A 298 -8.42 -12.43 -10.17
N ALA A 299 -8.31 -11.35 -9.38
CA ALA A 299 -7.37 -10.26 -9.61
C ALA A 299 -5.92 -10.72 -9.52
N ILE A 300 -5.54 -11.45 -8.47
CA ILE A 300 -4.19 -12.01 -8.28
C ILE A 300 -3.80 -12.90 -9.47
N ARG A 301 -4.72 -13.78 -9.88
CA ARG A 301 -4.44 -14.82 -10.88
C ARG A 301 -4.47 -14.29 -12.31
N HIS A 302 -5.38 -13.39 -12.64
CA HIS A 302 -5.72 -13.05 -14.00
C HIS A 302 -5.65 -11.54 -14.30
N GLY A 303 -5.57 -10.66 -13.29
CA GLY A 303 -5.54 -9.21 -13.48
C GLY A 303 -6.69 -8.71 -14.33
N LEU A 304 -6.40 -7.80 -15.26
CA LEU A 304 -7.38 -7.27 -16.22
C LEU A 304 -7.78 -8.27 -17.31
N ASP A 305 -6.96 -9.28 -17.59
CA ASP A 305 -7.24 -10.31 -18.61
C ASP A 305 -8.31 -11.31 -18.15
N GLY A 306 -8.68 -11.25 -16.87
CA GLY A 306 -9.62 -12.16 -16.24
C GLY A 306 -11.07 -11.73 -16.32
N ARG A 307 -11.86 -12.36 -15.46
CA ARG A 307 -13.27 -12.07 -15.23
C ARG A 307 -13.52 -11.90 -13.73
N MET A 308 -14.35 -10.94 -13.36
CA MET A 308 -14.77 -10.70 -11.98
C MET A 308 -16.25 -10.94 -11.81
N ILE A 309 -16.64 -11.32 -10.61
CA ILE A 309 -18.05 -11.54 -10.25
C ILE A 309 -18.68 -10.18 -9.92
N ASP A 310 -19.79 -9.89 -10.59
CA ASP A 310 -20.74 -8.88 -10.16
C ASP A 310 -21.75 -9.55 -9.23
N PHE A 311 -21.60 -9.33 -7.93
CA PHE A 311 -22.45 -9.99 -6.92
C PHE A 311 -23.89 -9.50 -6.91
N ALA A 312 -24.16 -8.33 -7.45
CA ALA A 312 -25.53 -7.81 -7.59
C ALA A 312 -26.25 -8.49 -8.77
N ALA A 313 -25.54 -8.72 -9.88
CA ALA A 313 -26.06 -9.44 -11.02
C ALA A 313 -26.05 -10.97 -10.83
N GLY A 314 -25.20 -11.48 -9.94
CA GLY A 314 -24.99 -12.93 -9.75
C GLY A 314 -24.31 -13.61 -10.94
N ASP A 315 -23.49 -12.86 -11.71
CA ASP A 315 -22.83 -13.32 -12.92
C ASP A 315 -21.40 -12.75 -13.00
N GLU A 316 -20.58 -13.22 -13.95
CA GLU A 316 -19.22 -12.75 -14.13
C GLU A 316 -19.07 -11.96 -15.45
N TYR A 317 -18.25 -10.92 -15.39
CA TYR A 317 -17.94 -10.04 -16.52
C TYR A 317 -16.42 -9.91 -16.72
N PRO A 318 -15.95 -9.51 -17.91
CA PRO A 318 -14.54 -9.17 -18.11
C PRO A 318 -14.07 -8.17 -17.05
N SER A 319 -12.90 -8.39 -16.46
CA SER A 319 -12.35 -7.50 -15.42
C SER A 319 -12.26 -6.05 -15.91
N ALA A 320 -11.84 -5.85 -17.17
CA ALA A 320 -11.76 -4.52 -17.78
C ALA A 320 -13.13 -3.80 -17.81
N GLU A 321 -14.23 -4.52 -18.12
CA GLU A 321 -15.60 -3.95 -18.11
C GLU A 321 -16.02 -3.50 -16.71
N ILE A 322 -15.71 -4.30 -15.68
CA ILE A 322 -16.02 -3.93 -14.29
C ILE A 322 -15.18 -2.70 -13.87
N VAL A 323 -13.93 -2.61 -14.32
CA VAL A 323 -13.08 -1.43 -14.08
C VAL A 323 -13.63 -0.19 -14.80
N GLU A 324 -14.15 -0.30 -16.02
CA GLU A 324 -14.82 0.81 -16.71
C GLU A 324 -16.06 1.31 -15.93
N ARG A 325 -16.83 0.39 -15.33
CA ARG A 325 -17.94 0.74 -14.43
C ARG A 325 -17.43 1.46 -13.17
N LEU A 326 -16.29 1.03 -12.59
CA LEU A 326 -15.65 1.71 -11.46
C LEU A 326 -15.25 3.13 -11.84
N LEU A 327 -14.59 3.32 -12.99
CA LEU A 327 -14.21 4.64 -13.49
C LEU A 327 -15.43 5.56 -13.67
N SER A 328 -16.52 5.02 -14.22
CA SER A 328 -17.78 5.77 -14.42
C SER A 328 -18.47 6.14 -13.09
N TRP A 329 -18.34 5.29 -12.07
CA TRP A 329 -18.90 5.52 -10.74
C TRP A 329 -18.12 6.54 -9.95
N SER A 330 -16.80 6.60 -10.12
CA SER A 330 -15.88 7.49 -9.38
C SER A 330 -15.59 8.83 -10.08
N ALA A 331 -16.20 9.09 -11.26
CA ALA A 331 -15.95 10.26 -12.11
C ALA A 331 -16.60 11.58 -11.60
#